data_911b02e09bd38ff2b87fece6e3274056
#
_entry.id   911b02e09bd38ff2b87fece6e3274056
#
_cell.length_a   1.000
_cell.length_b   1.000
_cell.length_c   1.000
_cell.angle_alpha   90.00
_cell.angle_beta   90.00
_cell.angle_gamma   90.00
#
_symmetry.space_group_name_H-M   'P 1'
#
loop_
_entity.id
_entity.type
_entity.pdbx_description
1 polymer ?
#
loop_
_entity_poly.entity_id
_entity_poly.type
_entity_poly.pdbx_seq_one_letter_code
_entity_poly.pdbx_strand_id
1 'polypeptide(L)'
;MADQTVLNLEDAVKKVLTEMGVSQTDLLYKKELDKLQDIHDLENEKRPKKAHRFSFNGVDLAEPNKEYISIIPIHDIHLGAINANKEKFKAYLKYICETEDTYTIALGDLIENATKCSVGLGIFETEYHIDEQIEETIELLRPLAEKKKILGIMPGNHEYRTMKLVSMDPMKIVADRLGIPYLGWSGYLIFEVGDQMYKVFCFHGASSSSTPAGRLNSIRKLRDVAHNMDLYLMGHVHRRQYDKDMVYDIDEKTGEIIAKKRHYVIGGSLLS
;
A
#
# COMPACT_ATOMS: atom_id res chain seq x y z
N MET A 1 -11.63 4.60 45.24
CA MET A 1 -13.04 4.53 44.79
C MET A 1 -13.23 5.23 43.45
N ALA A 2 -12.39 4.90 42.45
CA ALA A 2 -12.46 5.51 41.10
C ALA A 2 -12.56 4.48 39.96
N ASP A 3 -12.74 3.18 40.28
CA ASP A 3 -12.61 2.13 39.27
C ASP A 3 -13.93 1.40 38.91
N GLN A 4 -15.05 1.77 39.52
CA GLN A 4 -16.35 1.14 39.23
C GLN A 4 -17.22 1.91 38.22
N THR A 5 -16.85 3.13 37.87
CA THR A 5 -17.68 3.97 36.97
C THR A 5 -17.37 3.77 35.47
N VAL A 6 -16.17 3.30 35.14
CA VAL A 6 -15.75 3.11 33.72
C VAL A 6 -16.33 1.81 33.14
N LEU A 7 -16.42 0.76 33.92
CA LEU A 7 -17.05 -0.52 33.52
C LEU A 7 -18.54 -0.40 33.20
N ASN A 8 -19.22 0.57 33.81
CA ASN A 8 -20.65 0.80 33.59
C ASN A 8 -20.99 1.50 32.26
N LEU A 9 -20.07 2.24 31.66
CA LEU A 9 -20.35 2.97 30.44
C LEU A 9 -20.28 2.06 29.18
N GLU A 10 -19.30 1.18 29.10
CA GLU A 10 -19.19 0.20 28.01
C GLU A 10 -20.34 -0.81 28.02
N ASP A 11 -20.75 -1.29 29.18
CA ASP A 11 -21.88 -2.22 29.33
C ASP A 11 -23.21 -1.53 29.06
N ALA A 12 -23.37 -0.27 29.45
CA ALA A 12 -24.55 0.54 29.13
C ALA A 12 -24.66 0.81 27.63
N VAL A 13 -23.55 1.14 26.97
CA VAL A 13 -23.49 1.34 25.51
C VAL A 13 -23.78 0.04 24.75
N LYS A 14 -23.21 -1.09 25.19
CA LYS A 14 -23.52 -2.41 24.60
C LYS A 14 -24.99 -2.77 24.73
N LYS A 15 -25.61 -2.48 25.89
CA LYS A 15 -27.03 -2.75 26.11
C LYS A 15 -27.93 -1.92 25.21
N VAL A 16 -27.67 -0.62 25.10
CA VAL A 16 -28.42 0.28 24.22
C VAL A 16 -28.29 -0.14 22.75
N LEU A 17 -27.09 -0.52 22.30
CA LEU A 17 -26.87 -0.96 20.91
C LEU A 17 -27.56 -2.31 20.62
N THR A 18 -27.62 -3.21 21.61
CA THR A 18 -28.35 -4.47 21.46
C THR A 18 -29.87 -4.22 21.42
N GLU A 19 -30.38 -3.29 22.21
CA GLU A 19 -31.79 -2.88 22.18
C GLU A 19 -32.17 -2.16 20.87
N MET A 20 -31.21 -1.53 20.19
CA MET A 20 -31.38 -0.93 18.86
C MET A 20 -31.26 -1.95 17.69
N GLY A 21 -31.07 -3.24 17.98
CA GLY A 21 -30.95 -4.28 16.97
C GLY A 21 -29.64 -4.27 16.17
N VAL A 22 -28.61 -3.58 16.69
CA VAL A 22 -27.27 -3.55 16.06
C VAL A 22 -26.53 -4.82 16.42
N SER A 23 -26.19 -5.62 15.41
CA SER A 23 -25.47 -6.89 15.63
C SER A 23 -24.01 -6.65 16.05
N GLN A 24 -23.40 -7.65 16.73
CA GLN A 24 -21.95 -7.59 17.04
C GLN A 24 -21.09 -7.45 15.78
N THR A 25 -21.57 -7.96 14.64
CA THR A 25 -20.92 -7.85 13.34
C THR A 25 -20.95 -6.40 12.83
N ASP A 26 -22.06 -5.69 13.03
CA ASP A 26 -22.19 -4.27 12.66
C ASP A 26 -21.31 -3.37 13.53
N LEU A 27 -21.15 -3.73 14.80
CA LEU A 27 -20.26 -3.02 15.74
C LEU A 27 -18.78 -3.22 15.40
N LEU A 28 -18.38 -4.43 15.00
CA LEU A 28 -17.02 -4.70 14.50
C LEU A 28 -16.77 -3.97 13.19
N TYR A 29 -17.76 -3.97 12.28
CA TYR A 29 -17.69 -3.24 11.02
C TYR A 29 -17.60 -1.73 11.24
N LYS A 30 -18.36 -1.19 12.19
CA LYS A 30 -18.29 0.22 12.56
C LYS A 30 -16.95 0.59 13.19
N LYS A 31 -16.39 -0.24 14.08
CA LYS A 31 -15.05 -0.04 14.65
C LYS A 31 -13.93 -0.11 13.58
N GLU A 32 -14.08 -0.97 12.58
CA GLU A 32 -13.14 -0.99 11.45
C GLU A 32 -13.31 0.25 10.54
N LEU A 33 -14.56 0.69 10.34
CA LEU A 33 -14.85 1.92 9.60
C LEU A 33 -14.31 3.16 10.33
N ASP A 34 -14.51 3.26 11.65
CA ASP A 34 -14.01 4.35 12.49
C ASP A 34 -12.47 4.37 12.49
N LYS A 35 -11.82 3.20 12.56
CA LYS A 35 -10.36 3.11 12.41
C LYS A 35 -9.87 3.53 11.03
N LEU A 36 -10.61 3.17 9.98
CA LEU A 36 -10.30 3.62 8.62
C LEU A 36 -10.55 5.12 8.47
N GLN A 37 -11.56 5.67 9.16
CA GLN A 37 -11.87 7.09 9.22
C GLN A 37 -10.80 7.86 10.00
N ASP A 38 -10.36 7.35 11.16
CA ASP A 38 -9.26 7.95 11.94
C ASP A 38 -7.93 7.94 11.16
N ILE A 39 -7.65 6.84 10.43
CA ILE A 39 -6.52 6.77 9.50
C ILE A 39 -6.70 7.79 8.38
N HIS A 40 -7.89 7.90 7.82
CA HIS A 40 -8.23 8.85 6.76
C HIS A 40 -8.13 10.31 7.24
N ASP A 41 -8.50 10.62 8.47
CA ASP A 41 -8.45 11.97 9.04
C ASP A 41 -7.02 12.37 9.40
N LEU A 42 -6.21 11.44 9.92
CA LEU A 42 -4.75 11.61 10.07
C LEU A 42 -4.05 11.76 8.72
N GLU A 43 -4.53 11.08 7.68
CA GLU A 43 -4.05 11.21 6.31
C GLU A 43 -4.44 12.55 5.67
N ASN A 44 -5.61 13.11 5.98
CA ASN A 44 -6.05 14.38 5.43
C ASN A 44 -5.13 15.56 5.80
N GLU A 45 -4.53 15.52 6.98
CA GLU A 45 -3.52 16.52 7.39
C GLU A 45 -2.16 16.33 6.69
N LYS A 46 -1.84 15.12 6.23
CA LYS A 46 -0.55 14.74 5.64
C LYS A 46 -0.64 14.35 4.17
N ARG A 47 -1.80 14.50 3.52
CA ARG A 47 -1.96 14.14 2.09
C ARG A 47 -0.98 14.91 1.21
N PRO A 48 -0.31 14.23 0.27
CA PRO A 48 0.46 14.91 -0.73
C PRO A 48 -0.47 15.87 -1.52
N LYS A 49 -0.13 17.16 -1.53
CA LYS A 49 -0.92 18.18 -2.25
C LYS A 49 -0.86 18.01 -3.77
N LYS A 50 0.06 17.18 -4.26
CA LYS A 50 0.24 16.89 -5.69
C LYS A 50 0.57 15.41 -5.87
N ALA A 51 0.08 14.81 -6.95
CA ALA A 51 0.48 13.48 -7.39
C ALA A 51 1.95 13.48 -7.85
N HIS A 52 2.65 12.38 -7.63
CA HIS A 52 3.97 12.16 -8.23
C HIS A 52 3.78 11.86 -9.71
N ARG A 53 4.48 12.60 -10.58
CA ARG A 53 4.40 12.46 -12.03
C ARG A 53 5.69 11.88 -12.57
N PHE A 54 5.57 10.89 -13.44
CA PHE A 54 6.66 10.23 -14.13
C PHE A 54 6.37 10.24 -15.63
N SER A 55 7.30 10.78 -16.42
CA SER A 55 7.25 10.70 -17.88
C SER A 55 8.25 9.67 -18.34
N PHE A 56 7.79 8.73 -19.16
CA PHE A 56 8.58 7.66 -19.77
C PHE A 56 8.80 7.91 -21.25
N ASN A 57 8.44 9.09 -21.72
CA ASN A 57 8.68 9.51 -23.10
C ASN A 57 10.17 9.84 -23.26
N GLY A 58 10.78 9.39 -24.35
CA GLY A 58 12.16 9.71 -24.68
C GLY A 58 12.38 11.24 -24.71
N VAL A 59 13.52 11.67 -24.21
CA VAL A 59 13.91 13.10 -24.21
C VAL A 59 14.43 13.53 -25.59
N ASP A 60 14.84 12.58 -26.43
CA ASP A 60 15.36 12.80 -27.76
C ASP A 60 14.29 12.52 -28.83
N LEU A 61 14.11 13.45 -29.75
CA LEU A 61 13.25 13.31 -30.94
C LEU A 61 13.65 12.12 -31.84
N ALA A 62 14.81 11.49 -31.60
CA ALA A 62 15.31 10.32 -32.30
C ALA A 62 14.90 8.98 -31.63
N GLU A 63 14.44 8.99 -30.35
CA GLU A 63 13.92 7.79 -29.70
C GLU A 63 12.39 7.75 -29.88
N PRO A 64 11.84 6.63 -30.38
CA PRO A 64 10.40 6.50 -30.48
C PRO A 64 9.78 6.60 -29.09
N ASN A 65 8.63 7.28 -28.97
CA ASN A 65 7.83 7.28 -27.75
C ASN A 65 7.62 5.83 -27.29
N LYS A 66 7.87 5.57 -26.00
CA LYS A 66 7.67 4.24 -25.45
C LYS A 66 6.20 3.82 -25.59
N GLU A 67 5.99 2.63 -26.13
CA GLU A 67 4.65 2.08 -26.31
C GLU A 67 4.08 1.51 -25.01
N TYR A 68 4.95 1.03 -24.13
CA TYR A 68 4.56 0.44 -22.84
C TYR A 68 5.68 0.53 -21.80
N ILE A 69 5.28 0.41 -20.53
CA ILE A 69 6.15 0.15 -19.40
C ILE A 69 5.60 -1.02 -18.58
N SER A 70 6.47 -1.71 -17.87
CA SER A 70 6.09 -2.75 -16.93
C SER A 70 6.25 -2.26 -15.49
N ILE A 71 5.21 -2.41 -14.66
CA ILE A 71 5.28 -2.11 -13.24
C ILE A 71 5.16 -3.42 -12.46
N ILE A 72 6.19 -3.75 -11.70
CA ILE A 72 6.20 -4.90 -10.78
C ILE A 72 6.14 -4.35 -9.36
N PRO A 73 4.98 -4.32 -8.71
CA PRO A 73 4.91 -3.90 -7.31
C PRO A 73 5.63 -4.90 -6.41
N ILE A 74 6.40 -4.38 -5.45
CA ILE A 74 7.03 -5.17 -4.38
C ILE A 74 6.38 -4.82 -3.05
N HIS A 75 6.01 -5.82 -2.27
CA HIS A 75 5.34 -5.66 -0.98
C HIS A 75 5.29 -7.00 -0.25
N ASP A 76 4.94 -6.96 1.03
CA ASP A 76 4.77 -8.16 1.87
C ASP A 76 5.98 -9.10 1.79
N ILE A 77 7.17 -8.52 1.86
CA ILE A 77 8.45 -9.22 1.83
C ILE A 77 8.81 -9.74 3.21
N HIS A 78 8.56 -8.92 4.23
CA HIS A 78 8.83 -9.21 5.64
C HIS A 78 10.29 -9.59 5.90
N LEU A 79 11.24 -8.80 5.37
CA LEU A 79 12.66 -8.99 5.68
C LEU A 79 12.86 -9.03 7.19
N GLY A 80 13.59 -10.02 7.67
CA GLY A 80 13.74 -10.32 9.09
C GLY A 80 12.81 -11.42 9.60
N ALA A 81 11.70 -11.74 8.93
CA ALA A 81 10.91 -12.90 9.29
C ALA A 81 11.62 -14.21 8.89
N ILE A 82 11.54 -15.23 9.75
CA ILE A 82 12.19 -16.55 9.55
C ILE A 82 11.74 -17.20 8.23
N ASN A 83 10.53 -16.97 7.80
CA ASN A 83 9.94 -17.52 6.58
C ASN A 83 9.97 -16.57 5.37
N ALA A 84 10.70 -15.46 5.44
CA ALA A 84 10.87 -14.55 4.32
C ALA A 84 11.74 -15.18 3.21
N ASN A 85 11.23 -15.21 1.99
CA ASN A 85 11.95 -15.77 0.85
C ASN A 85 12.89 -14.74 0.20
N LYS A 86 14.01 -14.47 0.86
CA LYS A 86 15.01 -13.48 0.42
C LYS A 86 15.57 -13.78 -0.97
N GLU A 87 15.83 -15.05 -1.29
CA GLU A 87 16.40 -15.42 -2.60
C GLU A 87 15.45 -15.11 -3.73
N LYS A 88 14.15 -15.37 -3.54
CA LYS A 88 13.13 -15.01 -4.51
C LYS A 88 13.01 -13.49 -4.63
N PHE A 89 13.10 -12.75 -3.53
CA PHE A 89 13.09 -11.29 -3.55
C PHE A 89 14.27 -10.74 -4.34
N LYS A 90 15.49 -11.20 -4.08
CA LYS A 90 16.69 -10.82 -4.84
C LYS A 90 16.53 -11.10 -6.34
N ALA A 91 15.94 -12.25 -6.68
CA ALA A 91 15.67 -12.59 -8.08
C ALA A 91 14.71 -11.59 -8.74
N TYR A 92 13.65 -11.14 -8.05
CA TYR A 92 12.74 -10.10 -8.56
C TYR A 92 13.46 -8.75 -8.72
N LEU A 93 14.25 -8.34 -7.73
CA LEU A 93 15.01 -7.09 -7.80
C LEU A 93 16.00 -7.13 -8.98
N LYS A 94 16.69 -8.25 -9.16
CA LYS A 94 17.59 -8.46 -10.30
C LYS A 94 16.85 -8.34 -11.62
N TYR A 95 15.70 -9.01 -11.76
CA TYR A 95 14.88 -8.96 -12.97
C TYR A 95 14.46 -7.52 -13.29
N ILE A 96 13.93 -6.77 -12.30
CA ILE A 96 13.54 -5.37 -12.48
C ILE A 96 14.75 -4.51 -12.87
N CYS A 97 15.88 -4.74 -12.22
CA CYS A 97 17.12 -3.99 -12.43
C CYS A 97 17.70 -4.16 -13.86
N GLU A 98 17.61 -5.38 -14.40
CA GLU A 98 18.22 -5.76 -15.67
C GLU A 98 17.26 -5.63 -16.86
N THR A 99 15.93 -5.66 -16.64
CA THR A 99 14.94 -5.57 -17.72
C THR A 99 14.64 -4.11 -18.04
N GLU A 100 14.78 -3.75 -19.29
CA GLU A 100 14.44 -2.41 -19.79
C GLU A 100 12.95 -2.12 -19.55
N ASP A 101 12.59 -0.85 -19.41
CA ASP A 101 11.21 -0.37 -19.24
C ASP A 101 10.41 -1.04 -18.10
N THR A 102 11.12 -1.67 -17.16
CA THR A 102 10.53 -2.30 -15.99
C THR A 102 10.88 -1.51 -14.73
N TYR A 103 9.86 -1.15 -13.98
CA TYR A 103 9.92 -0.32 -12.79
C TYR A 103 9.21 -0.98 -11.63
N THR A 104 9.37 -0.42 -10.43
CA THR A 104 8.72 -0.93 -9.22
C THR A 104 8.12 0.19 -8.37
N ILE A 105 7.11 -0.16 -7.60
CA ILE A 105 6.55 0.61 -6.51
C ILE A 105 6.58 -0.29 -5.28
N ALA A 106 7.15 0.18 -4.18
CA ALA A 106 7.19 -0.55 -2.92
C ALA A 106 5.95 -0.20 -2.08
N LEU A 107 5.05 -1.18 -1.90
CA LEU A 107 3.74 -0.97 -1.29
C LEU A 107 3.68 -1.38 0.20
N GLY A 108 4.79 -1.36 0.92
CA GLY A 108 4.86 -1.62 2.36
C GLY A 108 5.05 -3.09 2.75
N ASP A 109 5.18 -3.32 4.06
CA ASP A 109 5.54 -4.59 4.68
C ASP A 109 6.81 -5.19 4.04
N LEU A 110 7.81 -4.33 3.81
CA LEU A 110 9.12 -4.76 3.32
C LEU A 110 9.94 -5.41 4.42
N ILE A 111 9.79 -4.94 5.65
CA ILE A 111 10.44 -5.47 6.85
C ILE A 111 9.42 -6.10 7.78
N GLU A 112 9.85 -7.11 8.54
CA GLU A 112 8.97 -7.73 9.56
C GLU A 112 8.65 -6.77 10.69
N ASN A 113 9.62 -5.94 11.09
CA ASN A 113 9.43 -4.90 12.09
C ASN A 113 8.71 -5.38 13.36
N ALA A 114 9.05 -6.58 13.82
CA ALA A 114 8.41 -7.16 15.00
C ALA A 114 8.84 -6.44 16.27
N THR A 115 7.88 -6.15 17.11
CA THR A 115 8.04 -5.48 18.40
C THR A 115 7.45 -6.34 19.51
N LYS A 116 7.66 -5.97 20.77
CA LYS A 116 7.04 -6.65 21.91
C LYS A 116 5.51 -6.63 21.89
N CYS A 117 4.92 -5.70 21.12
CA CYS A 117 3.46 -5.56 20.97
C CYS A 117 2.92 -6.25 19.70
N SER A 118 3.78 -6.96 18.96
CA SER A 118 3.35 -7.70 17.77
C SER A 118 2.53 -8.93 18.16
N VAL A 119 1.62 -9.33 17.27
CA VAL A 119 0.84 -10.57 17.42
C VAL A 119 1.78 -11.77 17.23
N GLY A 120 1.52 -12.88 17.91
CA GLY A 120 2.37 -14.08 17.87
C GLY A 120 3.52 -14.01 18.89
N LEU A 121 4.66 -14.60 18.56
CA LEU A 121 5.87 -14.58 19.40
C LEU A 121 6.66 -13.27 19.29
N GLY A 122 6.21 -12.33 18.48
CA GLY A 122 6.78 -11.01 18.32
C GLY A 122 8.25 -11.05 17.88
N ILE A 123 9.13 -10.43 18.69
CA ILE A 123 10.57 -10.34 18.38
C ILE A 123 11.28 -11.70 18.30
N PHE A 124 10.69 -12.77 18.82
CA PHE A 124 11.28 -14.12 18.75
C PHE A 124 11.04 -14.80 17.40
N GLU A 125 10.26 -14.20 16.51
CA GLU A 125 10.03 -14.67 15.13
C GLU A 125 10.89 -13.96 14.11
N THR A 126 11.85 -13.11 14.56
CA THR A 126 12.77 -12.39 13.68
C THR A 126 14.17 -12.94 13.77
N GLU A 127 14.86 -13.00 12.62
CA GLU A 127 16.25 -13.45 12.53
C GLU A 127 17.25 -12.38 13.00
N TYR A 128 16.89 -11.09 12.89
CA TYR A 128 17.75 -9.94 13.22
C TYR A 128 16.90 -8.68 13.54
N HIS A 129 17.55 -7.67 14.09
CA HIS A 129 16.90 -6.48 14.62
C HIS A 129 16.38 -5.52 13.53
N ILE A 130 15.52 -4.58 13.94
CA ILE A 130 14.82 -3.66 13.03
C ILE A 130 15.80 -2.75 12.26
N ASP A 131 16.84 -2.29 12.90
CA ASP A 131 17.90 -1.48 12.27
C ASP A 131 18.62 -2.26 11.15
N GLU A 132 18.94 -3.52 11.40
CA GLU A 132 19.55 -4.42 10.40
C GLU A 132 18.58 -4.68 9.24
N GLN A 133 17.27 -4.83 9.52
CA GLN A 133 16.23 -4.97 8.47
C GLN A 133 16.14 -3.72 7.59
N ILE A 134 16.26 -2.53 8.17
CA ILE A 134 16.27 -1.26 7.44
C ILE A 134 17.53 -1.18 6.54
N GLU A 135 18.70 -1.47 7.10
CA GLU A 135 19.96 -1.43 6.33
C GLU A 135 19.94 -2.45 5.18
N GLU A 136 19.51 -3.70 5.43
CA GLU A 136 19.38 -4.71 4.37
C GLU A 136 18.40 -4.24 3.27
N THR A 137 17.29 -3.62 3.64
CA THR A 137 16.34 -3.06 2.67
C THR A 137 16.98 -2.00 1.79
N ILE A 138 17.77 -1.10 2.39
CA ILE A 138 18.50 -0.05 1.67
C ILE A 138 19.52 -0.68 0.70
N GLU A 139 20.29 -1.64 1.15
CA GLU A 139 21.30 -2.31 0.32
C GLU A 139 20.67 -3.04 -0.87
N LEU A 140 19.58 -3.78 -0.63
CA LEU A 140 18.88 -4.52 -1.68
C LEU A 140 18.21 -3.60 -2.72
N LEU A 141 17.66 -2.46 -2.30
CA LEU A 141 16.98 -1.53 -3.20
C LEU A 141 17.92 -0.54 -3.90
N ARG A 142 19.14 -0.33 -3.40
CA ARG A 142 20.10 0.64 -3.93
C ARG A 142 20.34 0.51 -5.43
N PRO A 143 20.59 -0.67 -6.02
CA PRO A 143 20.82 -0.79 -7.46
C PRO A 143 19.64 -0.31 -8.32
N LEU A 144 18.41 -0.47 -7.81
CA LEU A 144 17.20 0.00 -8.49
C LEU A 144 17.04 1.51 -8.33
N ALA A 145 17.38 2.05 -7.16
CA ALA A 145 17.33 3.49 -6.89
C ALA A 145 18.32 4.24 -7.78
N GLU A 146 19.56 3.76 -7.90
CA GLU A 146 20.60 4.33 -8.76
C GLU A 146 20.18 4.35 -10.24
N LYS A 147 19.45 3.32 -10.69
CA LYS A 147 18.87 3.25 -12.04
C LYS A 147 17.53 3.97 -12.18
N LYS A 148 17.05 4.66 -11.12
CA LYS A 148 15.74 5.37 -11.09
C LYS A 148 14.55 4.47 -11.43
N LYS A 149 14.62 3.19 -11.03
CA LYS A 149 13.57 2.20 -11.31
C LYS A 149 12.54 2.08 -10.20
N ILE A 150 12.73 2.76 -9.06
CA ILE A 150 11.76 2.81 -7.95
C ILE A 150 10.94 4.09 -8.07
N LEU A 151 9.65 3.94 -8.38
CA LEU A 151 8.73 5.06 -8.58
C LEU A 151 8.15 5.59 -7.26
N GLY A 152 8.33 4.85 -6.18
CA GLY A 152 7.95 5.28 -4.85
C GLY A 152 7.94 4.14 -3.85
N ILE A 153 7.93 4.53 -2.57
CA ILE A 153 7.88 3.61 -1.43
C ILE A 153 6.89 4.14 -0.40
N MET A 154 6.15 3.24 0.23
CA MET A 154 5.21 3.53 1.31
C MET A 154 5.38 2.53 2.46
N PRO A 155 4.98 2.87 3.69
CA PRO A 155 4.92 1.93 4.79
C PRO A 155 3.71 1.00 4.66
N GLY A 156 3.80 -0.16 5.29
CA GLY A 156 2.69 -1.05 5.56
C GLY A 156 2.33 -1.09 7.05
N ASN A 157 1.49 -2.03 7.42
CA ASN A 157 1.07 -2.16 8.81
C ASN A 157 2.19 -2.69 9.73
N HIS A 158 3.20 -3.38 9.19
CA HIS A 158 4.37 -3.80 9.97
C HIS A 158 5.24 -2.59 10.31
N GLU A 159 5.58 -1.74 9.38
CA GLU A 159 6.33 -0.51 9.64
C GLU A 159 5.58 0.43 10.57
N TYR A 160 4.24 0.42 10.55
CA TYR A 160 3.42 1.24 11.43
C TYR A 160 3.59 0.90 12.92
N ARG A 161 4.01 -0.33 13.25
CA ARG A 161 4.28 -0.73 14.65
C ARG A 161 5.31 0.20 15.30
N THR A 162 6.42 0.46 14.63
CA THR A 162 7.47 1.37 15.11
C THR A 162 7.01 2.82 15.12
N MET A 163 6.25 3.25 14.11
CA MET A 163 5.67 4.59 14.12
C MET A 163 4.79 4.85 15.33
N LYS A 164 3.95 3.89 15.71
CA LYS A 164 3.10 3.99 16.91
C LYS A 164 3.87 4.01 18.21
N LEU A 165 4.96 3.25 18.29
CA LEU A 165 5.71 3.08 19.53
C LEU A 165 6.69 4.22 19.79
N VAL A 166 7.38 4.69 18.75
CA VAL A 166 8.50 5.62 18.88
C VAL A 166 8.49 6.75 17.86
N SER A 167 7.39 6.94 17.12
CA SER A 167 7.22 7.98 16.08
C SER A 167 8.30 7.93 14.99
N MET A 168 8.86 6.75 14.71
CA MET A 168 9.86 6.53 13.67
C MET A 168 9.25 5.73 12.52
N ASP A 169 9.38 6.25 11.31
CA ASP A 169 8.93 5.57 10.09
C ASP A 169 10.11 4.94 9.36
N PRO A 170 10.24 3.60 9.37
CA PRO A 170 11.33 2.90 8.71
C PRO A 170 11.39 3.15 7.19
N MET A 171 10.23 3.20 6.52
CA MET A 171 10.19 3.41 5.07
C MET A 171 10.53 4.85 4.67
N LYS A 172 10.25 5.82 5.54
CA LYS A 172 10.71 7.20 5.34
C LYS A 172 12.24 7.28 5.41
N ILE A 173 12.85 6.55 6.34
CA ILE A 173 14.32 6.46 6.45
C ILE A 173 14.92 5.83 5.17
N VAL A 174 14.34 4.71 4.69
CA VAL A 174 14.77 4.06 3.45
C VAL A 174 14.64 5.04 2.26
N ALA A 175 13.50 5.71 2.15
CA ALA A 175 13.25 6.68 1.07
C ALA A 175 14.28 7.81 1.05
N ASP A 176 14.54 8.42 2.20
CA ASP A 176 15.50 9.53 2.34
C ASP A 176 16.94 9.07 2.02
N ARG A 177 17.34 7.88 2.49
CA ARG A 177 18.66 7.32 2.25
C ARG A 177 18.93 6.92 0.79
N LEU A 178 17.88 6.52 0.07
CA LEU A 178 17.95 6.14 -1.35
C LEU A 178 17.62 7.30 -2.31
N GLY A 179 17.10 8.42 -1.80
CA GLY A 179 16.67 9.53 -2.63
C GLY A 179 15.48 9.21 -3.52
N ILE A 180 14.58 8.32 -3.08
CA ILE A 180 13.38 7.89 -3.80
C ILE A 180 12.12 8.55 -3.25
N PRO A 181 11.04 8.70 -4.05
CA PRO A 181 9.80 9.29 -3.58
C PRO A 181 9.17 8.50 -2.42
N TYR A 182 8.90 9.19 -1.31
CA TYR A 182 8.11 8.65 -0.21
C TYR A 182 6.63 8.99 -0.44
N LEU A 183 5.77 7.97 -0.51
CA LEU A 183 4.37 8.13 -0.90
C LEU A 183 3.42 8.36 0.29
N GLY A 184 3.92 8.23 1.53
CA GLY A 184 3.06 8.23 2.71
C GLY A 184 2.17 6.99 2.78
N TRP A 185 0.98 7.12 3.36
CA TRP A 185 0.03 6.01 3.53
C TRP A 185 -0.71 5.63 2.25
N SER A 186 -0.80 6.56 1.31
CA SER A 186 -1.42 6.33 0.01
C SER A 186 -0.67 7.11 -1.06
N GLY A 187 -0.41 6.46 -2.20
CA GLY A 187 0.30 7.05 -3.32
C GLY A 187 -0.64 7.44 -4.45
N TYR A 188 -0.54 8.70 -4.90
CA TYR A 188 -1.18 9.18 -6.12
C TYR A 188 -0.11 9.39 -7.18
N LEU A 189 -0.16 8.60 -8.25
CA LEU A 189 0.86 8.61 -9.30
C LEU A 189 0.23 8.91 -10.65
N ILE A 190 0.97 9.58 -11.50
CA ILE A 190 0.63 9.82 -12.90
C ILE A 190 1.78 9.30 -13.75
N PHE A 191 1.48 8.39 -14.66
CA PHE A 191 2.42 7.85 -15.63
C PHE A 191 2.07 8.37 -17.03
N GLU A 192 3.02 8.99 -17.68
CA GLU A 192 2.96 9.43 -19.09
C GLU A 192 3.77 8.46 -19.92
N VAL A 193 3.09 7.68 -20.77
CA VAL A 193 3.69 6.65 -21.63
C VAL A 193 3.18 6.88 -23.06
N GLY A 194 4.06 7.28 -23.96
CA GLY A 194 3.64 7.76 -25.26
C GLY A 194 2.68 8.95 -25.11
N ASP A 195 1.58 8.90 -25.85
CA ASP A 195 0.53 9.93 -25.80
C ASP A 195 -0.54 9.66 -24.74
N GLN A 196 -0.33 8.65 -23.88
CA GLN A 196 -1.30 8.25 -22.87
C GLN A 196 -0.87 8.67 -21.48
N MET A 197 -1.85 9.01 -20.66
CA MET A 197 -1.67 9.33 -19.25
C MET A 197 -2.48 8.33 -18.40
N TYR A 198 -1.82 7.69 -17.44
CA TYR A 198 -2.42 6.74 -16.51
C TYR A 198 -2.37 7.29 -15.09
N LYS A 199 -3.50 7.29 -14.42
CA LYS A 199 -3.63 7.66 -13.01
C LYS A 199 -3.63 6.40 -12.16
N VAL A 200 -2.72 6.33 -11.20
CA VAL A 200 -2.53 5.14 -10.36
C VAL A 200 -2.68 5.52 -8.90
N PHE A 201 -3.49 4.77 -8.19
CA PHE A 201 -3.62 4.87 -6.76
C PHE A 201 -3.00 3.63 -6.09
N CYS A 202 -2.13 3.87 -5.13
CA CYS A 202 -1.43 2.84 -4.38
C CYS A 202 -1.81 2.92 -2.91
N PHE A 203 -2.09 1.76 -2.31
CA PHE A 203 -2.37 1.62 -0.90
C PHE A 203 -1.86 0.28 -0.40
N HIS A 204 -1.23 0.24 0.79
CA HIS A 204 -0.74 -1.05 1.30
C HIS A 204 -1.88 -2.06 1.48
N GLY A 205 -2.94 -1.65 2.12
CA GLY A 205 -4.11 -2.48 2.42
C GLY A 205 -4.47 -2.47 3.89
N ALA A 206 -5.70 -2.87 4.19
CA ALA A 206 -6.24 -2.94 5.54
C ALA A 206 -7.26 -4.08 5.75
N SER A 207 -7.33 -5.04 4.82
CA SER A 207 -8.36 -6.08 4.87
C SER A 207 -7.89 -7.32 5.60
N SER A 208 -8.67 -7.79 6.56
CA SER A 208 -8.51 -9.10 7.22
C SER A 208 -9.37 -10.21 6.58
N SER A 209 -10.00 -9.95 5.42
CA SER A 209 -10.92 -10.91 4.82
C SER A 209 -10.22 -12.16 4.30
N SER A 210 -10.68 -13.33 4.76
CA SER A 210 -10.21 -14.63 4.30
C SER A 210 -10.78 -15.06 2.95
N THR A 211 -11.93 -14.49 2.52
CA THR A 211 -12.60 -14.87 1.29
C THR A 211 -12.08 -14.09 0.07
N PRO A 212 -12.03 -14.72 -1.13
CA PRO A 212 -11.64 -14.03 -2.35
C PRO A 212 -12.50 -12.80 -2.65
N ALA A 213 -13.82 -12.90 -2.49
CA ALA A 213 -14.76 -11.82 -2.72
C ALA A 213 -14.53 -10.65 -1.74
N GLY A 214 -14.29 -10.93 -0.45
CA GLY A 214 -14.03 -9.91 0.55
C GLY A 214 -12.72 -9.16 0.29
N ARG A 215 -11.66 -9.87 -0.12
CA ARG A 215 -10.39 -9.24 -0.52
C ARG A 215 -10.57 -8.34 -1.74
N LEU A 216 -11.30 -8.81 -2.75
CA LEU A 216 -11.59 -8.01 -3.94
C LEU A 216 -12.43 -6.77 -3.62
N ASN A 217 -13.40 -6.91 -2.72
CA ASN A 217 -14.20 -5.78 -2.27
C ASN A 217 -13.36 -4.73 -1.52
N SER A 218 -12.30 -5.13 -0.81
CA SER A 218 -11.43 -4.18 -0.11
C SER A 218 -10.71 -3.25 -1.07
N ILE A 219 -10.15 -3.77 -2.16
CA ILE A 219 -9.49 -2.92 -3.17
C ILE A 219 -10.51 -2.11 -3.98
N ARG A 220 -11.68 -2.66 -4.29
CA ARG A 220 -12.73 -1.92 -5.01
C ARG A 220 -13.24 -0.71 -4.24
N LYS A 221 -13.26 -0.76 -2.89
CA LYS A 221 -13.63 0.39 -2.04
C LYS A 221 -12.65 1.56 -2.15
N LEU A 222 -11.43 1.34 -2.59
CA LEU A 222 -10.45 2.42 -2.78
C LEU A 222 -10.91 3.45 -3.82
N ARG A 223 -11.81 3.08 -4.73
CA ARG A 223 -12.44 4.02 -5.67
C ARG A 223 -13.28 5.11 -4.97
N ASP A 224 -13.78 4.82 -3.77
CA ASP A 224 -14.56 5.78 -2.97
C ASP A 224 -13.64 6.79 -2.26
N VAL A 225 -12.35 6.47 -2.12
CA VAL A 225 -11.29 7.32 -1.57
C VAL A 225 -10.58 8.12 -2.67
N ALA A 226 -10.22 7.47 -3.75
CA ALA A 226 -9.49 8.05 -4.88
C ALA A 226 -10.29 7.85 -6.17
N HIS A 227 -11.08 8.87 -6.53
CA HIS A 227 -11.90 8.82 -7.73
C HIS A 227 -11.06 8.94 -9.01
N ASN A 228 -11.59 8.43 -10.11
CA ASN A 228 -11.06 8.64 -11.46
C ASN A 228 -9.60 8.15 -11.64
N MET A 229 -9.28 7.00 -11.04
CA MET A 229 -8.02 6.30 -11.27
C MET A 229 -8.20 5.19 -12.31
N ASP A 230 -7.16 4.94 -13.09
CA ASP A 230 -7.14 3.88 -14.10
C ASP A 230 -6.66 2.55 -13.49
N LEU A 231 -5.83 2.63 -12.44
CA LEU A 231 -5.24 1.48 -11.75
C LEU A 231 -5.21 1.69 -10.24
N TYR A 232 -5.66 0.68 -9.50
CA TYR A 232 -5.53 0.57 -8.06
C TYR A 232 -4.60 -0.59 -7.72
N LEU A 233 -3.56 -0.33 -6.93
CA LEU A 233 -2.58 -1.31 -6.47
C LEU A 233 -2.67 -1.49 -4.96
N MET A 234 -2.69 -2.74 -4.49
CA MET A 234 -2.77 -3.09 -3.07
C MET A 234 -1.95 -4.34 -2.75
N GLY A 235 -1.33 -4.38 -1.59
CA GLY A 235 -0.65 -5.53 -0.97
C GLY A 235 -1.46 -6.14 0.17
N HIS A 236 -0.80 -6.44 1.29
CA HIS A 236 -1.33 -6.81 2.61
C HIS A 236 -2.03 -8.18 2.72
N VAL A 237 -2.83 -8.57 1.77
CA VAL A 237 -3.67 -9.78 1.87
C VAL A 237 -2.94 -11.07 1.45
N HIS A 238 -1.70 -11.00 1.06
CA HIS A 238 -0.79 -12.11 0.69
C HIS A 238 -1.35 -13.06 -0.38
N ARG A 239 -2.40 -12.66 -1.11
CA ARG A 239 -3.07 -13.47 -2.14
C ARG A 239 -3.30 -12.64 -3.39
N ARG A 240 -2.67 -13.05 -4.47
CA ARG A 240 -2.76 -12.36 -5.75
C ARG A 240 -4.19 -12.43 -6.31
N GLN A 241 -4.72 -11.25 -6.66
CA GLN A 241 -6.02 -11.12 -7.32
C GLN A 241 -5.97 -9.98 -8.35
N TYR A 242 -6.78 -10.11 -9.38
CA TYR A 242 -6.98 -9.09 -10.40
C TYR A 242 -8.46 -8.97 -10.72
N ASP A 243 -8.90 -7.76 -10.91
CA ASP A 243 -10.24 -7.44 -11.37
C ASP A 243 -10.25 -6.19 -12.24
N LYS A 244 -11.30 -6.01 -12.99
CA LYS A 244 -11.52 -4.81 -13.82
C LYS A 244 -12.99 -4.47 -13.89
N ASP A 245 -13.31 -3.18 -13.99
CA ASP A 245 -14.64 -2.71 -14.34
C ASP A 245 -14.58 -1.64 -15.44
N MET A 246 -15.75 -1.31 -15.98
CA MET A 246 -15.93 -0.24 -16.93
C MET A 246 -16.71 0.89 -16.25
N VAL A 247 -16.23 2.11 -16.41
CA VAL A 247 -16.88 3.32 -15.93
C VAL A 247 -17.24 4.17 -17.10
N TYR A 248 -18.44 4.69 -17.08
CA TYR A 248 -18.90 5.67 -18.04
C TYR A 248 -18.90 7.06 -17.39
N ASP A 249 -18.27 7.99 -18.05
CA ASP A 249 -18.15 9.38 -17.62
C ASP A 249 -18.62 10.30 -18.75
N ILE A 250 -18.94 11.54 -18.45
CA ILE A 250 -19.30 12.53 -19.44
C ILE A 250 -18.13 13.51 -19.57
N ASP A 251 -17.61 13.67 -20.79
CA ASP A 251 -16.68 14.75 -21.08
C ASP A 251 -17.41 16.09 -20.95
N GLU A 252 -17.03 16.88 -19.95
CA GLU A 252 -17.72 18.15 -19.66
C GLU A 252 -17.61 19.19 -20.80
N LYS A 253 -16.60 19.05 -21.67
CA LYS A 253 -16.40 19.97 -22.79
C LYS A 253 -17.19 19.59 -24.03
N THR A 254 -17.26 18.31 -24.34
CA THR A 254 -17.90 17.79 -25.56
C THR A 254 -19.29 17.25 -25.31
N GLY A 255 -19.64 16.90 -24.07
CA GLY A 255 -20.88 16.20 -23.69
C GLY A 255 -20.88 14.72 -24.11
N GLU A 256 -19.79 14.19 -24.62
CA GLU A 256 -19.67 12.81 -25.05
C GLU A 256 -19.54 11.85 -23.87
N ILE A 257 -20.12 10.65 -24.04
CA ILE A 257 -19.97 9.57 -23.05
C ILE A 257 -18.63 8.87 -23.31
N ILE A 258 -17.74 8.93 -22.32
CA ILE A 258 -16.42 8.31 -22.35
C ILE A 258 -16.46 7.03 -21.52
N ALA A 259 -16.08 5.91 -22.12
CA ALA A 259 -15.90 4.64 -21.41
C ALA A 259 -14.43 4.49 -20.97
N LYS A 260 -14.21 4.33 -19.67
CA LYS A 260 -12.88 4.11 -19.08
C LYS A 260 -12.81 2.76 -18.39
N LYS A 261 -11.75 2.00 -18.64
CA LYS A 261 -11.45 0.78 -17.87
C LYS A 261 -10.70 1.15 -16.60
N ARG A 262 -11.10 0.54 -15.49
CA ARG A 262 -10.36 0.58 -14.23
C ARG A 262 -9.86 -0.80 -13.89
N HIS A 263 -8.64 -0.86 -13.41
CA HIS A 263 -7.96 -2.09 -13.05
C HIS A 263 -7.68 -2.11 -11.56
N TYR A 264 -7.88 -3.29 -10.93
CA TYR A 264 -7.65 -3.53 -9.51
C TYR A 264 -6.68 -4.69 -9.38
N VAL A 265 -5.53 -4.46 -8.79
CA VAL A 265 -4.46 -5.45 -8.66
C VAL A 265 -4.08 -5.58 -7.19
N ILE A 266 -4.25 -6.79 -6.67
CA ILE A 266 -3.73 -7.17 -5.36
C ILE A 266 -2.55 -8.10 -5.60
N GLY A 267 -1.42 -7.77 -5.02
CA GLY A 267 -0.23 -8.61 -5.12
C GLY A 267 -0.24 -9.79 -4.16
N GLY A 268 0.71 -10.71 -4.35
CA GLY A 268 0.98 -11.82 -3.45
C GLY A 268 2.12 -11.49 -2.49
N SER A 269 2.37 -12.35 -1.50
CA SER A 269 3.51 -12.26 -0.59
C SER A 269 4.69 -13.12 -1.06
N LEU A 270 5.87 -12.82 -0.53
CA LEU A 270 7.07 -13.64 -0.63
C LEU A 270 7.33 -14.48 0.64
N LEU A 271 6.40 -14.52 1.57
CA LEU A 271 6.45 -15.45 2.68
C LEU A 271 6.25 -16.90 2.17
N SER A 272 7.06 -17.83 2.64
CA SER A 272 7.02 -19.26 2.29
C SER A 272 6.23 -20.08 3.31
#